data_3e6e8d6b91243b8870a4f77ec5b47e6e
#
_entry.id   3e6e8d6b91243b8870a4f77ec5b47e6e
#
_cell.length_a   1.000
_cell.length_b   1.000
_cell.length_c   1.000
_cell.angle_alpha   90.00
_cell.angle_beta   90.00
_cell.angle_gamma   90.00
#
_symmetry.space_group_name_H-M   'P 1'
#
loop_
_entity.id
_entity.type
_entity.pdbx_description
1 polymer ?
#
loop_
_entity_poly.entity_id
_entity_poly.type
_entity_poly.pdbx_seq_one_letter_code
_entity_poly.pdbx_strand_id
1 'polypeptide(L)'
;PTTRHGHSSLADALVAIVESSFAAVSRPLSAADLPVDFVARFAIPTGAGLGSSAALSVALVRAVDRAAELGLSESDIDAAAFAAEKVFHGSPSGLDHTVAQRGGFGLYRRGHGLSVLTGTPALRLCIGHTGRARDTKGRVARVAELTKQQPDKTAAIFARIATLVEESAAALARHDLARLGDAMNENQQLLSLLDVSCPEIEQVCAIARDAGALGAKLTGGGGGGCVGALAPGCEDAGLAAWQAAGYSAFLVEVGGAGHAAKAAGPAAKTGSVSEQAMHAVASANTNIALVKYWGKCDPKLNLPAVPSLSLTLAGLTTHTEVTLDPGRQADELVLNDKSVSGEPLRKVSRHLDRLTRHLGLAGRPFALVRSHNNFPTAAGLASSASAFAALTVAGYGALLGEKSLSTPLARSVLSSLARQGSGSAARSLFGGLAVLGVGTPGQVDSALASQLLTPEEWPDLRLVIGVVSEEAKETSSTDGMTLTADTSPYFAPFVAAAPRDLLEATDAVLARDLTQLGRVAERSALRMHASAMAAFPGVVYLRGSTIEGYHAIVALRKQNIEAYFTCDAGPHPKALTTVAHAEKVAAALLAVPGVKRTIVASPGQGAQLISVGAVR
;
A
#
# COMPACT_ATOMS: atom_id res chain seq x y z
N PRO A 1 -15.96 0.61 25.15
CA PRO A 1 -15.71 2.01 24.84
C PRO A 1 -14.77 2.58 25.90
N THR A 2 -13.47 2.52 25.65
CA THR A 2 -12.46 3.19 26.47
C THR A 2 -12.02 4.42 25.70
N THR A 3 -12.66 5.54 26.02
CA THR A 3 -12.30 6.89 25.59
C THR A 3 -10.90 7.23 26.10
N ARG A 4 -9.91 7.27 25.22
CA ARG A 4 -8.67 8.01 25.45
C ARG A 4 -8.78 9.36 24.74
N HIS A 5 -8.52 10.42 25.48
CA HIS A 5 -8.59 11.81 25.03
C HIS A 5 -7.75 12.05 23.78
N GLY A 6 -8.38 12.53 22.69
CA GLY A 6 -7.72 12.94 21.45
C GLY A 6 -8.39 12.49 20.13
N HIS A 7 -9.37 11.60 20.17
CA HIS A 7 -10.03 11.04 18.98
C HIS A 7 -11.56 11.18 18.97
N SER A 8 -12.13 12.16 19.67
CA SER A 8 -13.58 12.36 19.71
C SER A 8 -14.18 12.51 18.29
N SER A 9 -13.59 13.33 17.44
CA SER A 9 -14.14 13.62 16.11
C SER A 9 -14.19 12.42 15.16
N LEU A 10 -13.23 11.49 15.23
CA LEU A 10 -13.26 10.28 14.37
C LEU A 10 -14.28 9.27 14.88
N ALA A 11 -14.36 9.06 16.18
CA ALA A 11 -15.36 8.16 16.77
C ALA A 11 -16.78 8.70 16.53
N ASP A 12 -16.98 10.01 16.71
CA ASP A 12 -18.27 10.66 16.46
C ASP A 12 -18.66 10.60 14.97
N ALA A 13 -17.69 10.75 14.05
CA ALA A 13 -17.92 10.60 12.62
C ALA A 13 -18.31 9.16 12.27
N LEU A 14 -17.67 8.16 12.88
CA LEU A 14 -18.02 6.75 12.67
C LEU A 14 -19.43 6.44 13.17
N VAL A 15 -19.80 6.96 14.36
CA VAL A 15 -21.16 6.83 14.89
C VAL A 15 -22.16 7.46 13.92
N ALA A 16 -21.92 8.68 13.44
CA ALA A 16 -22.79 9.34 12.48
C ALA A 16 -22.95 8.57 11.15
N ILE A 17 -21.87 7.93 10.66
CA ILE A 17 -21.91 7.06 9.48
C ILE A 17 -22.80 5.85 9.74
N VAL A 18 -22.56 5.14 10.84
CA VAL A 18 -23.31 3.92 11.18
C VAL A 18 -24.80 4.23 11.34
N GLU A 19 -25.14 5.22 12.15
CA GLU A 19 -26.51 5.63 12.38
C GLU A 19 -27.22 6.04 11.08
N SER A 20 -26.58 6.85 10.24
CA SER A 20 -27.13 7.30 8.96
C SER A 20 -27.30 6.14 7.98
N SER A 21 -26.35 5.20 7.92
CA SER A 21 -26.40 4.05 7.01
C SER A 21 -27.54 3.09 7.37
N PHE A 22 -27.73 2.77 8.65
CA PHE A 22 -28.82 1.91 9.11
C PHE A 22 -30.18 2.58 8.99
N ALA A 23 -30.26 3.89 9.27
CA ALA A 23 -31.50 4.66 9.11
C ALA A 23 -31.96 4.71 7.64
N ALA A 24 -31.07 4.80 6.68
CA ALA A 24 -31.38 4.85 5.25
C ALA A 24 -32.18 3.62 4.78
N VAL A 25 -31.90 2.44 5.36
CA VAL A 25 -32.59 1.18 5.04
C VAL A 25 -33.65 0.78 6.07
N SER A 26 -33.99 1.69 7.00
CA SER A 26 -34.96 1.47 8.08
C SER A 26 -34.66 0.22 8.92
N ARG A 27 -33.39 -0.14 9.07
CA ARG A 27 -32.93 -1.27 9.85
C ARG A 27 -32.49 -0.79 11.24
N PRO A 28 -33.02 -1.36 12.34
CA PRO A 28 -32.56 -1.01 13.68
C PRO A 28 -31.10 -1.46 13.88
N LEU A 29 -30.26 -0.61 14.46
CA LEU A 29 -28.88 -0.93 14.79
C LEU A 29 -28.83 -1.82 16.01
N SER A 30 -28.16 -2.97 15.92
CA SER A 30 -27.86 -3.84 17.06
C SER A 30 -26.34 -4.01 17.24
N ALA A 31 -25.91 -4.35 18.46
CA ALA A 31 -24.49 -4.60 18.75
C ALA A 31 -23.90 -5.79 17.97
N ALA A 32 -24.75 -6.70 17.47
CA ALA A 32 -24.34 -7.84 16.67
C ALA A 32 -24.09 -7.49 15.19
N ASP A 33 -24.62 -6.36 14.72
CA ASP A 33 -24.52 -5.96 13.30
C ASP A 33 -23.13 -5.42 12.91
N LEU A 34 -22.35 -4.95 13.87
CA LEU A 34 -21.03 -4.36 13.61
C LEU A 34 -19.95 -4.95 14.54
N PRO A 35 -19.62 -6.23 14.45
CA PRO A 35 -18.54 -6.84 15.22
C PRO A 35 -17.18 -6.54 14.57
N VAL A 36 -16.89 -5.26 14.22
CA VAL A 36 -15.73 -4.94 13.39
C VAL A 36 -14.90 -3.80 13.97
N ASP A 37 -13.59 -3.98 13.93
CA ASP A 37 -12.62 -2.91 14.08
C ASP A 37 -12.37 -2.27 12.71
N PHE A 38 -12.47 -0.95 12.63
CA PHE A 38 -12.14 -0.20 11.41
C PHE A 38 -10.67 0.20 11.42
N VAL A 39 -9.94 -0.20 10.39
CA VAL A 39 -8.57 0.25 10.14
C VAL A 39 -8.54 1.09 8.88
N ALA A 40 -8.36 2.40 9.02
CA ALA A 40 -8.19 3.33 7.91
C ALA A 40 -6.71 3.53 7.59
N ARG A 41 -6.35 3.39 6.30
CA ARG A 41 -5.01 3.67 5.78
C ARG A 41 -5.07 4.80 4.78
N PHE A 42 -4.23 5.80 4.97
CA PHE A 42 -4.19 6.98 4.12
C PHE A 42 -2.96 6.93 3.21
N ALA A 43 -3.17 6.90 1.88
CA ALA A 43 -2.15 7.24 0.90
C ALA A 43 -2.16 8.75 0.59
N ILE A 44 -3.21 9.46 1.03
CA ILE A 44 -3.38 10.91 0.85
C ILE A 44 -2.81 11.60 2.09
N PRO A 45 -1.94 12.61 1.95
CA PRO A 45 -1.47 13.42 3.08
C PRO A 45 -2.66 14.02 3.85
N THR A 46 -2.75 13.72 5.14
CA THR A 46 -3.85 14.18 5.98
C THR A 46 -3.72 15.67 6.27
N GLY A 47 -4.86 16.39 6.27
CA GLY A 47 -4.85 17.83 6.56
C GLY A 47 -4.24 18.72 5.45
N ALA A 48 -3.85 18.16 4.31
CA ALA A 48 -3.11 18.83 3.24
C ALA A 48 -3.97 19.50 2.14
N GLY A 49 -5.29 19.40 2.20
CA GLY A 49 -6.16 20.03 1.19
C GLY A 49 -6.53 19.13 0.02
N LEU A 50 -6.34 17.84 0.17
CA LEU A 50 -6.60 16.85 -0.88
C LEU A 50 -7.86 15.99 -0.58
N GLY A 51 -8.77 16.46 0.29
CA GLY A 51 -10.01 15.77 0.58
C GLY A 51 -9.87 14.46 1.37
N SER A 52 -8.84 14.34 2.22
CA SER A 52 -8.57 13.10 2.97
C SER A 52 -9.70 12.71 3.94
N SER A 53 -10.38 13.68 4.59
CA SER A 53 -11.57 13.41 5.43
C SER A 53 -12.72 12.86 4.62
N ALA A 54 -13.01 13.48 3.49
CA ALA A 54 -14.10 13.09 2.59
C ALA A 54 -13.86 11.69 1.99
N ALA A 55 -12.63 11.39 1.57
CA ALA A 55 -12.25 10.07 1.11
C ALA A 55 -12.41 9.02 2.22
N LEU A 56 -12.04 9.36 3.46
CA LEU A 56 -12.26 8.50 4.63
C LEU A 56 -13.75 8.27 4.88
N SER A 57 -14.56 9.34 4.88
CA SER A 57 -16.01 9.25 5.12
C SER A 57 -16.68 8.31 4.13
N VAL A 58 -16.41 8.47 2.82
CA VAL A 58 -16.97 7.59 1.77
C VAL A 58 -16.48 6.15 1.92
N ALA A 59 -15.19 5.95 2.22
CA ALA A 59 -14.62 4.61 2.41
C ALA A 59 -15.23 3.90 3.62
N LEU A 60 -15.46 4.60 4.72
CA LEU A 60 -16.10 4.06 5.92
C LEU A 60 -17.57 3.70 5.68
N VAL A 61 -18.34 4.57 5.00
CA VAL A 61 -19.73 4.24 4.63
C VAL A 61 -19.80 2.96 3.81
N ARG A 62 -18.96 2.84 2.78
CA ARG A 62 -18.90 1.63 1.95
C ARG A 62 -18.43 0.39 2.73
N ALA A 63 -17.58 0.59 3.74
CA ALA A 63 -17.15 -0.50 4.63
C ALA A 63 -18.30 -0.96 5.55
N VAL A 64 -19.07 -0.03 6.10
CA VAL A 64 -20.27 -0.32 6.91
C VAL A 64 -21.33 -1.02 6.07
N ASP A 65 -21.64 -0.47 4.89
CA ASP A 65 -22.60 -1.06 3.94
C ASP A 65 -22.27 -2.53 3.64
N ARG A 66 -20.99 -2.79 3.33
CA ARG A 66 -20.53 -4.15 3.02
C ARG A 66 -20.52 -5.05 4.26
N ALA A 67 -20.08 -4.55 5.42
CA ALA A 67 -19.97 -5.36 6.64
C ALA A 67 -21.33 -5.76 7.19
N ALA A 68 -22.33 -4.89 7.07
CA ALA A 68 -23.69 -5.13 7.56
C ALA A 68 -24.68 -5.56 6.44
N GLU A 69 -24.20 -5.71 5.20
CA GLU A 69 -24.98 -6.10 4.00
C GLU A 69 -26.26 -5.23 3.84
N LEU A 70 -26.09 -3.89 3.94
CA LEU A 70 -27.22 -2.97 3.93
C LEU A 70 -27.79 -2.74 2.52
N GLY A 71 -26.98 -2.82 1.47
CA GLY A 71 -27.35 -2.57 0.09
C GLY A 71 -27.67 -1.08 -0.18
N LEU A 72 -26.87 -0.17 0.38
CA LEU A 72 -27.08 1.26 0.26
C LEU A 72 -27.03 1.75 -1.20
N SER A 73 -27.97 2.62 -1.57
CA SER A 73 -27.90 3.33 -2.83
C SER A 73 -26.77 4.38 -2.81
N GLU A 74 -26.36 4.86 -4.00
CA GLU A 74 -25.37 5.95 -4.09
C GLU A 74 -25.82 7.23 -3.38
N SER A 75 -27.15 7.50 -3.31
CA SER A 75 -27.70 8.62 -2.53
C SER A 75 -27.61 8.41 -1.03
N ASP A 76 -27.75 7.17 -0.55
CA ASP A 76 -27.61 6.85 0.87
C ASP A 76 -26.15 6.95 1.31
N ILE A 77 -25.22 6.51 0.44
CA ILE A 77 -23.77 6.65 0.66
C ILE A 77 -23.40 8.15 0.74
N ASP A 78 -23.91 8.97 -0.16
CA ASP A 78 -23.68 10.43 -0.15
C ASP A 78 -24.19 11.07 1.15
N ALA A 79 -25.39 10.73 1.57
CA ALA A 79 -26.00 11.25 2.79
C ALA A 79 -25.22 10.84 4.06
N ALA A 80 -24.82 9.58 4.16
CA ALA A 80 -24.05 9.07 5.29
C ALA A 80 -22.63 9.66 5.34
N ALA A 81 -21.96 9.81 4.19
CA ALA A 81 -20.66 10.47 4.11
C ALA A 81 -20.76 11.96 4.48
N PHE A 82 -21.83 12.63 4.07
CA PHE A 82 -22.08 14.03 4.46
C PHE A 82 -22.32 14.17 5.96
N ALA A 83 -22.97 13.20 6.61
CA ALA A 83 -23.15 13.20 8.07
C ALA A 83 -21.80 13.19 8.80
N ALA A 84 -20.84 12.37 8.34
CA ALA A 84 -19.48 12.35 8.88
C ALA A 84 -18.72 13.66 8.63
N GLU A 85 -18.84 14.23 7.42
CA GLU A 85 -18.20 15.52 7.11
C GLU A 85 -18.72 16.66 7.99
N LYS A 86 -19.98 16.63 8.41
CA LYS A 86 -20.52 17.58 9.40
C LYS A 86 -19.81 17.46 10.76
N VAL A 87 -19.45 16.25 11.18
CA VAL A 87 -18.71 16.04 12.42
C VAL A 87 -17.30 16.63 12.30
N PHE A 88 -16.60 16.41 11.17
CA PHE A 88 -15.25 16.91 10.97
C PHE A 88 -15.20 18.44 10.77
N HIS A 89 -16.16 19.02 10.07
CA HIS A 89 -16.07 20.38 9.53
C HIS A 89 -17.22 21.30 9.96
N GLY A 90 -18.20 20.81 10.69
CA GLY A 90 -19.37 21.57 11.16
C GLY A 90 -20.35 21.90 10.02
N SER A 91 -19.95 22.72 9.06
CA SER A 91 -20.78 23.13 7.91
C SER A 91 -20.05 22.88 6.59
N PRO A 92 -19.88 21.61 6.18
CA PRO A 92 -19.20 21.25 4.94
C PRO A 92 -19.98 21.75 3.71
N SER A 93 -19.26 22.03 2.62
CA SER A 93 -19.87 22.45 1.35
C SER A 93 -20.69 21.34 0.68
N GLY A 94 -20.31 20.09 0.92
CA GLY A 94 -20.82 18.92 0.20
C GLY A 94 -20.01 18.55 -1.04
N LEU A 95 -19.02 19.36 -1.43
CA LEU A 95 -18.19 19.10 -2.61
C LEU A 95 -17.28 17.88 -2.43
N ASP A 96 -16.51 17.86 -1.34
CA ASP A 96 -15.36 16.94 -1.19
C ASP A 96 -15.82 15.48 -1.17
N HIS A 97 -16.85 15.12 -0.38
CA HIS A 97 -17.34 13.72 -0.31
C HIS A 97 -18.04 13.30 -1.60
N THR A 98 -18.80 14.21 -2.25
CA THR A 98 -19.46 13.89 -3.53
C THR A 98 -18.43 13.60 -4.63
N VAL A 99 -17.33 14.38 -4.69
CA VAL A 99 -16.22 14.11 -5.63
C VAL A 99 -15.48 12.84 -5.24
N ALA A 100 -15.21 12.61 -3.95
CA ALA A 100 -14.57 11.38 -3.48
C ALA A 100 -15.39 10.10 -3.81
N GLN A 101 -16.73 10.23 -3.79
CA GLN A 101 -17.64 9.13 -4.13
C GLN A 101 -17.68 8.86 -5.64
N ARG A 102 -17.78 9.90 -6.47
CA ARG A 102 -18.03 9.78 -7.92
C ARG A 102 -16.77 9.76 -8.77
N GLY A 103 -15.68 10.37 -8.28
CA GLY A 103 -14.43 10.51 -9.02
C GLY A 103 -14.56 11.45 -10.24
N GLY A 104 -13.47 11.56 -10.99
CA GLY A 104 -13.42 12.33 -12.23
C GLY A 104 -13.43 13.85 -12.03
N PHE A 105 -13.89 14.55 -13.07
CA PHE A 105 -14.07 16.01 -13.06
C PHE A 105 -15.54 16.36 -13.02
N GLY A 106 -15.91 17.46 -12.36
CA GLY A 106 -17.27 17.90 -12.32
C GLY A 106 -17.43 19.35 -11.88
N LEU A 107 -18.56 19.92 -12.23
CA LEU A 107 -19.03 21.22 -11.74
C LEU A 107 -19.95 20.99 -10.53
N TYR A 108 -19.55 21.51 -9.39
CA TYR A 108 -20.36 21.44 -8.18
C TYR A 108 -21.05 22.76 -7.89
N ARG A 109 -22.35 22.71 -7.62
CA ARG A 109 -23.12 23.86 -7.16
C ARG A 109 -23.90 23.49 -5.90
N ARG A 110 -23.68 24.23 -4.83
CA ARG A 110 -24.36 23.98 -3.54
C ARG A 110 -25.89 23.97 -3.75
N GLY A 111 -26.55 22.92 -3.26
CA GLY A 111 -28.00 22.72 -3.44
C GLY A 111 -28.40 22.06 -4.76
N HIS A 112 -27.50 21.95 -5.73
CA HIS A 112 -27.75 21.29 -7.02
C HIS A 112 -26.87 20.04 -7.24
N GLY A 113 -25.83 19.84 -6.38
CA GLY A 113 -24.93 18.69 -6.45
C GLY A 113 -23.83 18.83 -7.49
N LEU A 114 -23.25 17.70 -7.88
CA LEU A 114 -22.13 17.55 -8.81
C LEU A 114 -22.64 17.17 -10.21
N SER A 115 -22.39 18.01 -11.20
CA SER A 115 -22.53 17.67 -12.62
C SER A 115 -21.21 17.13 -13.14
N VAL A 116 -21.13 15.81 -13.37
CA VAL A 116 -19.92 15.15 -13.86
C VAL A 116 -19.63 15.58 -15.30
N LEU A 117 -18.38 15.96 -15.58
CA LEU A 117 -17.91 16.27 -16.93
C LEU A 117 -17.49 14.94 -17.60
N THR A 118 -18.30 14.50 -18.58
CA THR A 118 -18.02 13.28 -19.35
C THR A 118 -17.11 13.56 -20.53
N GLY A 119 -16.33 12.55 -20.95
CA GLY A 119 -15.44 12.68 -22.11
C GLY A 119 -14.16 13.50 -21.85
N THR A 120 -13.90 13.87 -20.61
CA THR A 120 -12.66 14.58 -20.23
C THR A 120 -11.47 13.63 -20.23
N PRO A 121 -10.31 14.07 -20.76
CA PRO A 121 -9.08 13.27 -20.72
C PRO A 121 -8.56 13.14 -19.29
N ALA A 122 -7.72 12.12 -19.07
CA ALA A 122 -6.92 12.06 -17.86
C ALA A 122 -5.89 13.20 -17.85
N LEU A 123 -5.73 13.85 -16.70
CA LEU A 123 -4.71 14.86 -16.46
C LEU A 123 -3.69 14.37 -15.45
N ARG A 124 -2.43 14.64 -15.72
CA ARG A 124 -1.33 14.47 -14.77
C ARG A 124 -1.10 15.80 -14.06
N LEU A 125 -1.20 15.79 -12.74
CA LEU A 125 -0.96 16.96 -11.89
C LEU A 125 0.19 16.70 -10.95
N CYS A 126 1.13 17.63 -10.89
CA CYS A 126 2.15 17.66 -9.85
C CYS A 126 1.53 18.25 -8.58
N ILE A 127 1.74 17.61 -7.44
CA ILE A 127 1.27 18.06 -6.13
C ILE A 127 2.47 18.38 -5.28
N GLY A 128 2.61 19.66 -4.85
CA GLY A 128 3.66 20.13 -3.94
C GLY A 128 3.07 20.47 -2.57
N HIS A 129 3.64 19.98 -1.48
CA HIS A 129 3.19 20.24 -0.12
C HIS A 129 4.04 21.34 0.52
N THR A 130 3.39 22.40 1.03
CA THR A 130 4.06 23.58 1.62
C THR A 130 4.78 23.33 2.94
N GLY A 131 4.64 22.13 3.54
CA GLY A 131 5.15 21.84 4.88
C GLY A 131 4.32 22.49 6.02
N ARG A 132 3.35 23.35 5.70
CA ARG A 132 2.50 24.06 6.64
C ARG A 132 1.10 23.44 6.73
N ALA A 133 0.60 23.24 7.95
CA ALA A 133 -0.78 22.82 8.18
C ALA A 133 -1.77 23.90 7.72
N ARG A 134 -2.93 23.48 7.20
CA ARG A 134 -4.00 24.41 6.76
C ARG A 134 -4.66 25.13 7.93
N ASP A 135 -5.05 26.37 7.68
CA ASP A 135 -5.92 27.15 8.57
C ASP A 135 -7.26 27.47 7.87
N THR A 136 -8.04 26.44 7.56
CA THR A 136 -9.31 26.61 6.84
C THR A 136 -10.31 27.49 7.63
N LYS A 137 -10.41 27.32 8.96
CA LYS A 137 -11.35 28.11 9.77
C LYS A 137 -10.97 29.60 9.79
N GLY A 138 -9.71 29.92 9.99
CA GLY A 138 -9.21 31.29 9.97
C GLY A 138 -9.41 31.95 8.62
N ARG A 139 -9.15 31.23 7.52
CA ARG A 139 -9.34 31.76 6.15
C ARG A 139 -10.81 31.99 5.80
N VAL A 140 -11.72 31.08 6.14
CA VAL A 140 -13.16 31.27 5.94
C VAL A 140 -13.68 32.47 6.75
N ALA A 141 -13.27 32.62 8.01
CA ALA A 141 -13.63 33.78 8.82
C ALA A 141 -13.10 35.09 8.22
N ARG A 142 -11.86 35.07 7.69
CA ARG A 142 -11.23 36.22 7.04
C ARG A 142 -11.96 36.64 5.77
N VAL A 143 -12.34 35.69 4.91
CA VAL A 143 -13.16 35.95 3.71
C VAL A 143 -14.50 36.56 4.09
N ALA A 144 -15.17 36.03 5.13
CA ALA A 144 -16.42 36.57 5.63
C ALA A 144 -16.27 38.03 6.12
N GLU A 145 -15.15 38.35 6.77
CA GLU A 145 -14.85 39.70 7.22
C GLU A 145 -14.56 40.64 6.05
N LEU A 146 -13.75 40.23 5.07
CA LEU A 146 -13.51 40.99 3.85
C LEU A 146 -14.79 41.26 3.07
N THR A 147 -15.71 40.29 3.02
CA THR A 147 -17.01 40.45 2.36
C THR A 147 -17.85 41.54 3.02
N LYS A 148 -17.79 41.67 4.36
CA LYS A 148 -18.48 42.75 5.07
C LYS A 148 -17.81 44.11 4.86
N GLN A 149 -16.48 44.16 4.85
CA GLN A 149 -15.71 45.38 4.73
C GLN A 149 -15.65 45.92 3.29
N GLN A 150 -15.64 45.04 2.29
CA GLN A 150 -15.49 45.36 0.86
C GLN A 150 -16.46 44.54 0.00
N PRO A 151 -17.81 44.74 0.15
CA PRO A 151 -18.80 43.88 -0.46
C PRO A 151 -18.71 43.85 -2.00
N ASP A 152 -18.62 45.02 -2.65
CA ASP A 152 -18.57 45.10 -4.10
C ASP A 152 -17.34 44.45 -4.70
N LYS A 153 -16.17 44.66 -4.07
CA LYS A 153 -14.92 44.10 -4.51
C LYS A 153 -14.90 42.57 -4.35
N THR A 154 -15.35 42.06 -3.22
CA THR A 154 -15.45 40.62 -3.00
C THR A 154 -16.47 39.96 -3.91
N ALA A 155 -17.62 40.61 -4.16
CA ALA A 155 -18.63 40.15 -5.12
C ALA A 155 -18.06 40.07 -6.56
N ALA A 156 -17.29 41.06 -6.99
CA ALA A 156 -16.62 41.03 -8.31
C ALA A 156 -15.60 39.90 -8.41
N ILE A 157 -14.80 39.63 -7.33
CA ILE A 157 -13.85 38.52 -7.29
C ILE A 157 -14.60 37.18 -7.38
N PHE A 158 -15.67 36.98 -6.61
CA PHE A 158 -16.46 35.74 -6.67
C PHE A 158 -17.11 35.52 -8.04
N ALA A 159 -17.65 36.61 -8.68
CA ALA A 159 -18.20 36.52 -10.02
C ALA A 159 -17.13 36.08 -11.04
N ARG A 160 -15.89 36.65 -10.94
CA ARG A 160 -14.81 36.25 -11.83
C ARG A 160 -14.36 34.80 -11.59
N ILE A 161 -14.29 34.35 -10.33
CA ILE A 161 -14.00 32.95 -10.00
C ILE A 161 -15.08 32.03 -10.60
N ALA A 162 -16.35 32.37 -10.50
CA ALA A 162 -17.43 31.59 -11.11
C ALA A 162 -17.28 31.48 -12.64
N THR A 163 -16.94 32.57 -13.32
CA THR A 163 -16.65 32.55 -14.76
C THR A 163 -15.44 31.68 -15.09
N LEU A 164 -14.34 31.74 -14.28
CA LEU A 164 -13.16 30.91 -14.48
C LEU A 164 -13.47 29.41 -14.32
N VAL A 165 -14.39 29.03 -13.44
CA VAL A 165 -14.84 27.65 -13.29
C VAL A 165 -15.51 27.14 -14.57
N GLU A 166 -16.41 27.93 -15.18
CA GLU A 166 -17.07 27.59 -16.45
C GLU A 166 -16.05 27.54 -17.62
N GLU A 167 -15.15 28.54 -17.69
CA GLU A 167 -14.08 28.57 -18.69
C GLU A 167 -13.14 27.35 -18.56
N SER A 168 -12.79 26.95 -17.33
CA SER A 168 -11.96 25.77 -17.05
C SER A 168 -12.64 24.46 -17.47
N ALA A 169 -13.94 24.33 -17.22
CA ALA A 169 -14.72 23.18 -17.67
C ALA A 169 -14.75 23.09 -19.20
N ALA A 170 -14.94 24.21 -19.88
CA ALA A 170 -14.90 24.28 -21.34
C ALA A 170 -13.50 24.01 -21.92
N ALA A 171 -12.44 24.50 -21.29
CA ALA A 171 -11.05 24.22 -21.68
C ALA A 171 -10.73 22.73 -21.50
N LEU A 172 -11.14 22.14 -20.39
CA LEU A 172 -10.95 20.71 -20.12
C LEU A 172 -11.67 19.83 -21.15
N ALA A 173 -12.92 20.15 -21.49
CA ALA A 173 -13.70 19.44 -22.51
C ALA A 173 -13.06 19.49 -23.93
N ARG A 174 -12.34 20.59 -24.23
CA ARG A 174 -11.61 20.76 -25.51
C ARG A 174 -10.14 20.33 -25.44
N HIS A 175 -9.68 19.83 -24.31
CA HIS A 175 -8.28 19.48 -24.08
C HIS A 175 -7.32 20.68 -24.25
N ASP A 176 -7.79 21.88 -23.95
CA ASP A 176 -7.00 23.11 -24.02
C ASP A 176 -6.30 23.34 -22.68
N LEU A 177 -5.14 22.68 -22.55
CA LEU A 177 -4.36 22.71 -21.30
C LEU A 177 -3.73 24.09 -21.04
N ALA A 178 -3.42 24.85 -22.07
CA ALA A 178 -2.88 26.20 -21.94
C ALA A 178 -3.93 27.12 -21.28
N ARG A 179 -5.16 27.12 -21.80
CA ARG A 179 -6.26 27.89 -21.23
C ARG A 179 -6.61 27.47 -19.81
N LEU A 180 -6.54 26.16 -19.53
CA LEU A 180 -6.73 25.64 -18.18
C LEU A 180 -5.65 26.13 -17.23
N GLY A 181 -4.38 26.14 -17.67
CA GLY A 181 -3.26 26.69 -16.90
C GLY A 181 -3.41 28.18 -16.59
N ASP A 182 -3.80 29.00 -17.60
CA ASP A 182 -4.09 30.42 -17.41
C ASP A 182 -5.18 30.64 -16.37
N ALA A 183 -6.28 29.88 -16.46
CA ALA A 183 -7.39 29.96 -15.51
C ALA A 183 -6.96 29.57 -14.08
N MET A 184 -6.08 28.57 -13.94
CA MET A 184 -5.49 28.20 -12.64
C MET A 184 -4.66 29.34 -12.04
N ASN A 185 -3.83 29.98 -12.85
CA ASN A 185 -3.00 31.11 -12.41
C ASN A 185 -3.84 32.35 -12.00
N GLU A 186 -4.84 32.71 -12.81
CA GLU A 186 -5.74 33.79 -12.49
C GLU A 186 -6.56 33.49 -11.22
N ASN A 187 -7.05 32.26 -11.07
CA ASN A 187 -7.74 31.84 -9.86
C ASN A 187 -6.84 31.95 -8.62
N GLN A 188 -5.55 31.59 -8.72
CA GLN A 188 -4.60 31.76 -7.62
C GLN A 188 -4.45 33.22 -7.20
N GLN A 189 -4.37 34.15 -8.16
CA GLN A 189 -4.30 35.58 -7.87
C GLN A 189 -5.57 36.06 -7.15
N LEU A 190 -6.75 35.65 -7.62
CA LEU A 190 -8.02 36.02 -6.99
C LEU A 190 -8.16 35.45 -5.57
N LEU A 191 -7.69 34.22 -5.33
CA LEU A 191 -7.65 33.62 -3.99
C LEU A 191 -6.67 34.36 -3.07
N SER A 192 -5.55 34.85 -3.60
CA SER A 192 -4.60 35.70 -2.85
C SER A 192 -5.25 37.04 -2.46
N LEU A 193 -6.03 37.66 -3.36
CA LEU A 193 -6.79 38.89 -3.06
C LEU A 193 -7.88 38.69 -2.00
N LEU A 194 -8.40 37.49 -1.84
CA LEU A 194 -9.32 37.10 -0.77
C LEU A 194 -8.62 36.71 0.54
N ASP A 195 -7.29 36.84 0.62
CA ASP A 195 -6.47 36.46 1.77
C ASP A 195 -6.58 34.94 2.12
N VAL A 196 -6.83 34.11 1.08
CA VAL A 196 -6.90 32.65 1.22
C VAL A 196 -5.52 32.02 1.07
N SER A 197 -4.59 32.66 0.36
CA SER A 197 -3.22 32.21 0.17
C SER A 197 -2.31 32.52 1.38
N CYS A 198 -1.05 32.07 1.29
CA CYS A 198 0.03 32.41 2.23
C CYS A 198 1.37 32.41 1.48
N PRO A 199 2.44 33.00 2.07
CA PRO A 199 3.75 33.10 1.40
C PRO A 199 4.31 31.78 0.89
N GLU A 200 4.13 30.70 1.64
CA GLU A 200 4.61 29.37 1.27
C GLU A 200 3.83 28.80 0.06
N ILE A 201 2.53 29.06 -0.06
CA ILE A 201 1.73 28.70 -1.23
C ILE A 201 2.21 29.47 -2.46
N GLU A 202 2.40 30.79 -2.33
CA GLU A 202 2.88 31.62 -3.45
C GLU A 202 4.26 31.17 -3.93
N GLN A 203 5.16 30.82 -3.00
CA GLN A 203 6.49 30.32 -3.33
C GLN A 203 6.42 28.98 -4.07
N VAL A 204 5.62 28.02 -3.59
CA VAL A 204 5.45 26.71 -4.24
C VAL A 204 4.81 26.87 -5.63
N CYS A 205 3.83 27.79 -5.80
CA CYS A 205 3.27 28.12 -7.11
C CYS A 205 4.29 28.76 -8.06
N ALA A 206 5.15 29.65 -7.56
CA ALA A 206 6.19 30.30 -8.36
C ALA A 206 7.21 29.27 -8.86
N ILE A 207 7.74 28.42 -7.98
CA ILE A 207 8.70 27.36 -8.34
C ILE A 207 8.13 26.45 -9.45
N ALA A 208 6.84 26.07 -9.37
CA ALA A 208 6.21 25.25 -10.40
C ALA A 208 6.18 25.96 -11.76
N ARG A 209 5.78 27.24 -11.78
CA ARG A 209 5.73 28.03 -13.02
C ARG A 209 7.12 28.23 -13.63
N ASP A 210 8.11 28.53 -12.79
CA ASP A 210 9.50 28.70 -13.22
C ASP A 210 10.09 27.39 -13.78
N ALA A 211 9.59 26.24 -13.31
CA ALA A 211 9.93 24.91 -13.83
C ALA A 211 9.11 24.49 -15.09
N GLY A 212 8.30 25.41 -15.66
CA GLY A 212 7.57 25.20 -16.90
C GLY A 212 6.12 24.75 -16.76
N ALA A 213 5.53 24.78 -15.56
CA ALA A 213 4.10 24.51 -15.41
C ALA A 213 3.25 25.58 -16.09
N LEU A 214 2.25 25.18 -16.86
CA LEU A 214 1.25 26.06 -17.49
C LEU A 214 0.42 26.83 -16.46
N GLY A 215 0.15 26.20 -15.31
CA GLY A 215 -0.57 26.83 -14.21
C GLY A 215 -0.34 26.11 -12.89
N ALA A 216 -0.41 26.89 -11.80
CA ALA A 216 -0.26 26.38 -10.44
C ALA A 216 -1.16 27.16 -9.47
N LYS A 217 -1.86 26.42 -8.58
CA LYS A 217 -2.74 27.03 -7.59
C LYS A 217 -2.88 26.16 -6.33
N LEU A 218 -3.26 26.79 -5.24
CA LEU A 218 -3.57 26.10 -4.00
C LEU A 218 -4.74 25.11 -4.17
N THR A 219 -4.74 24.07 -3.32
CA THR A 219 -5.84 23.10 -3.18
C THR A 219 -6.57 23.29 -1.85
N GLY A 220 -7.90 23.11 -1.87
CA GLY A 220 -8.72 23.20 -0.66
C GLY A 220 -8.84 24.61 -0.09
N GLY A 221 -8.90 24.73 1.24
CA GLY A 221 -9.26 25.97 1.96
C GLY A 221 -8.13 26.99 2.15
N GLY A 222 -6.92 26.73 1.67
CA GLY A 222 -5.81 27.65 1.77
C GLY A 222 -5.16 27.78 3.16
N GLY A 223 -4.30 28.79 3.31
CA GLY A 223 -3.53 29.04 4.53
C GLY A 223 -2.39 28.08 4.79
N GLY A 224 -2.07 27.22 3.84
CA GLY A 224 -1.11 26.10 3.87
C GLY A 224 -1.62 24.90 3.08
N GLY A 225 -1.03 23.73 3.27
CA GLY A 225 -1.41 22.48 2.58
C GLY A 225 -0.72 22.32 1.24
N CYS A 226 -1.43 21.86 0.20
CA CYS A 226 -0.86 21.55 -1.10
C CYS A 226 -1.16 22.59 -2.17
N VAL A 227 -0.30 22.60 -3.18
CA VAL A 227 -0.45 23.27 -4.48
C VAL A 227 -0.57 22.18 -5.55
N GLY A 228 -1.51 22.34 -6.47
CA GLY A 228 -1.59 21.55 -7.69
C GLY A 228 -1.02 22.33 -8.87
N ALA A 229 -0.16 21.71 -9.66
CA ALA A 229 0.42 22.31 -10.86
C ALA A 229 0.15 21.44 -12.10
N LEU A 230 -0.24 22.08 -13.19
CA LEU A 230 -0.43 21.50 -14.51
C LEU A 230 0.86 21.73 -15.33
N ALA A 231 1.64 20.68 -15.55
CA ALA A 231 2.98 20.78 -16.15
C ALA A 231 3.19 19.72 -17.25
N PRO A 232 2.35 19.69 -18.32
CA PRO A 232 2.41 18.64 -19.32
C PRO A 232 3.77 18.60 -20.02
N GLY A 233 4.46 17.45 -19.91
CA GLY A 233 5.82 17.26 -20.42
C GLY A 233 6.95 17.84 -19.57
N CYS A 234 6.65 18.55 -18.49
CA CYS A 234 7.62 19.14 -17.55
C CYS A 234 7.38 18.64 -16.11
N GLU A 235 6.63 17.55 -15.92
CA GLU A 235 6.25 17.07 -14.60
C GLU A 235 7.47 16.74 -13.73
N ASP A 236 8.43 16.01 -14.28
CA ASP A 236 9.66 15.63 -13.56
C ASP A 236 10.50 16.85 -13.18
N ALA A 237 10.57 17.87 -14.05
CA ALA A 237 11.26 19.13 -13.74
C ALA A 237 10.57 19.89 -12.59
N GLY A 238 9.24 19.96 -12.60
CA GLY A 238 8.45 20.57 -11.53
C GLY A 238 8.63 19.86 -10.19
N LEU A 239 8.56 18.53 -10.18
CA LEU A 239 8.80 17.72 -8.98
C LEU A 239 10.22 17.92 -8.43
N ALA A 240 11.23 17.86 -9.30
CA ALA A 240 12.64 18.07 -8.92
C ALA A 240 12.89 19.48 -8.37
N ALA A 241 12.29 20.52 -8.97
CA ALA A 241 12.41 21.90 -8.49
C ALA A 241 11.82 22.08 -7.08
N TRP A 242 10.65 21.49 -6.80
CA TRP A 242 10.07 21.50 -5.46
C TRP A 242 10.92 20.74 -4.44
N GLN A 243 11.42 19.55 -4.81
CA GLN A 243 12.28 18.73 -3.95
C GLN A 243 13.62 19.46 -3.64
N ALA A 244 14.22 20.10 -4.63
CA ALA A 244 15.43 20.90 -4.45
C ALA A 244 15.21 22.11 -3.51
N ALA A 245 14.00 22.67 -3.50
CA ALA A 245 13.58 23.73 -2.59
C ALA A 245 13.14 23.21 -1.19
N GLY A 246 13.23 21.89 -0.94
CA GLY A 246 12.89 21.26 0.35
C GLY A 246 11.42 20.93 0.55
N TYR A 247 10.60 21.00 -0.51
CA TYR A 247 9.18 20.63 -0.45
C TYR A 247 8.98 19.16 -0.85
N SER A 248 8.08 18.46 -0.15
CA SER A 248 7.63 17.14 -0.60
C SER A 248 6.69 17.28 -1.79
N ALA A 249 6.91 16.47 -2.83
CA ALA A 249 6.14 16.55 -4.06
C ALA A 249 5.91 15.15 -4.66
N PHE A 250 4.77 14.98 -5.33
CA PHE A 250 4.38 13.73 -5.99
C PHE A 250 3.46 14.00 -7.18
N LEU A 251 3.39 13.02 -8.09
CA LEU A 251 2.53 13.07 -9.27
C LEU A 251 1.23 12.31 -9.02
N VAL A 252 0.11 12.87 -9.49
CA VAL A 252 -1.19 12.20 -9.51
C VAL A 252 -1.79 12.24 -10.90
N GLU A 253 -2.53 11.21 -11.27
CA GLU A 253 -3.38 11.20 -12.46
C GLU A 253 -4.84 11.34 -12.02
N VAL A 254 -5.56 12.28 -12.61
CA VAL A 254 -6.97 12.58 -12.30
C VAL A 254 -7.81 12.56 -13.57
N GLY A 255 -9.05 12.10 -13.45
CA GLY A 255 -9.99 12.00 -14.60
C GLY A 255 -9.75 10.79 -15.50
N GLY A 256 -10.23 10.87 -16.74
CA GLY A 256 -10.22 9.76 -17.69
C GLY A 256 -11.39 8.78 -17.48
N ALA A 257 -11.74 8.03 -18.52
CA ALA A 257 -12.89 7.12 -18.54
C ALA A 257 -12.79 5.89 -17.60
N GLY A 258 -11.79 5.84 -16.73
CA GLY A 258 -11.44 4.66 -15.94
C GLY A 258 -11.88 4.65 -14.47
N HIS A 259 -12.37 5.76 -13.90
CA HIS A 259 -12.63 5.80 -12.43
C HIS A 259 -14.04 5.33 -12.05
N ALA A 260 -15.03 5.47 -12.92
CA ALA A 260 -16.39 4.92 -12.69
C ALA A 260 -16.56 3.46 -13.15
N ALA A 261 -15.60 2.90 -13.89
CA ALA A 261 -15.72 1.60 -14.56
C ALA A 261 -14.83 0.48 -13.96
N LYS A 262 -14.21 0.66 -12.79
CA LYS A 262 -13.40 -0.40 -12.16
C LYS A 262 -14.22 -1.45 -11.40
N ALA A 263 -15.54 -1.46 -11.57
CA ALA A 263 -16.38 -2.63 -11.26
C ALA A 263 -16.54 -3.59 -12.45
N ALA A 264 -16.18 -3.18 -13.68
CA ALA A 264 -16.09 -4.07 -14.85
C ALA A 264 -14.61 -4.24 -15.19
N GLY A 265 -14.14 -5.48 -15.27
CA GLY A 265 -12.78 -5.81 -15.66
C GLY A 265 -12.40 -5.14 -17.01
N PRO A 266 -11.12 -4.90 -17.26
CA PRO A 266 -10.66 -4.15 -18.42
C PRO A 266 -11.13 -4.81 -19.71
N ALA A 267 -11.82 -4.05 -20.56
CA ALA A 267 -12.06 -4.43 -21.94
C ALA A 267 -10.69 -4.59 -22.63
N ALA A 268 -10.46 -5.77 -23.20
CA ALA A 268 -9.22 -6.15 -23.85
C ALA A 268 -8.83 -5.12 -24.93
N LYS A 269 -7.79 -4.33 -24.67
CA LYS A 269 -6.99 -3.77 -25.75
C LYS A 269 -6.09 -4.91 -26.20
N THR A 270 -6.31 -5.42 -27.40
CA THR A 270 -5.45 -6.39 -28.08
C THR A 270 -4.08 -5.75 -28.39
N GLY A 271 -3.24 -5.65 -27.37
CA GLY A 271 -1.82 -5.40 -27.57
C GLY A 271 -1.15 -6.69 -28.02
N SER A 272 -0.52 -6.71 -29.19
CA SER A 272 0.35 -7.82 -29.59
C SER A 272 1.61 -7.79 -28.72
N VAL A 273 2.00 -8.96 -28.19
CA VAL A 273 3.34 -9.16 -27.61
C VAL A 273 4.36 -9.01 -28.74
N SER A 274 5.51 -8.42 -28.44
CA SER A 274 6.62 -8.25 -29.40
C SER A 274 6.94 -9.56 -30.11
N GLU A 275 7.11 -9.50 -31.43
CA GLU A 275 7.59 -10.65 -32.26
C GLU A 275 9.08 -10.97 -31.98
N GLN A 276 9.79 -10.10 -31.27
CA GLN A 276 11.17 -10.31 -30.84
C GLN A 276 11.20 -10.90 -29.43
N ALA A 277 12.21 -11.74 -29.18
CA ALA A 277 12.47 -12.26 -27.85
C ALA A 277 12.77 -11.12 -26.86
N MET A 278 12.07 -11.09 -25.75
CA MET A 278 12.18 -10.05 -24.72
C MET A 278 12.78 -10.62 -23.45
N HIS A 279 13.71 -9.89 -22.84
CA HIS A 279 14.42 -10.29 -21.65
C HIS A 279 14.30 -9.23 -20.55
N ALA A 280 14.10 -9.67 -19.31
CA ALA A 280 14.15 -8.79 -18.15
C ALA A 280 14.75 -9.50 -16.95
N VAL A 281 15.48 -8.73 -16.14
CA VAL A 281 16.11 -9.18 -14.90
C VAL A 281 15.57 -8.36 -13.75
N ALA A 282 15.19 -9.04 -12.67
CA ALA A 282 14.80 -8.40 -11.43
C ALA A 282 15.45 -9.06 -10.21
N SER A 283 15.59 -8.30 -9.14
CA SER A 283 16.01 -8.79 -7.84
C SER A 283 14.94 -8.51 -6.79
N ALA A 284 14.87 -9.38 -5.78
CA ALA A 284 14.05 -9.14 -4.61
C ALA A 284 14.71 -9.74 -3.36
N ASN A 285 14.65 -9.02 -2.27
CA ASN A 285 15.08 -9.51 -0.97
C ASN A 285 13.97 -10.34 -0.30
N THR A 286 14.37 -11.36 0.47
CA THR A 286 13.41 -12.12 1.28
C THR A 286 12.85 -11.24 2.41
N ASN A 287 11.70 -11.62 2.96
CA ASN A 287 11.15 -10.98 4.13
C ASN A 287 10.81 -11.98 5.23
N ILE A 288 10.94 -11.57 6.47
CA ILE A 288 10.57 -12.35 7.65
C ILE A 288 9.40 -11.68 8.35
N ALA A 289 8.30 -12.43 8.54
CA ALA A 289 7.14 -11.93 9.24
C ALA A 289 7.43 -11.73 10.73
N LEU A 290 7.12 -10.56 11.26
CA LEU A 290 7.13 -10.19 12.67
C LEU A 290 5.75 -10.39 13.28
N VAL A 291 4.68 -9.92 12.61
CA VAL A 291 3.32 -10.40 12.86
C VAL A 291 3.02 -11.48 11.82
N LYS A 292 2.75 -12.69 12.30
CA LYS A 292 2.80 -13.91 11.50
C LYS A 292 1.67 -14.02 10.47
N TYR A 293 2.06 -14.36 9.25
CA TYR A 293 1.17 -14.81 8.18
C TYR A 293 0.93 -16.32 8.35
N TRP A 294 -0.25 -16.72 8.82
CA TRP A 294 -0.61 -18.12 9.01
C TRP A 294 -2.10 -18.36 8.77
N GLY A 295 -2.42 -19.20 7.78
CA GLY A 295 -3.78 -19.46 7.32
C GLY A 295 -4.19 -18.64 6.12
N LYS A 296 -5.10 -19.20 5.32
CA LYS A 296 -5.69 -18.59 4.12
C LYS A 296 -7.20 -18.64 4.21
N CYS A 297 -7.86 -17.51 3.99
CA CYS A 297 -9.32 -17.45 3.84
C CYS A 297 -9.79 -17.84 2.43
N ASP A 298 -8.90 -17.75 1.42
CA ASP A 298 -9.10 -18.26 0.07
C ASP A 298 -7.79 -18.87 -0.45
N PRO A 299 -7.65 -20.21 -0.40
CA PRO A 299 -6.44 -20.88 -0.88
C PRO A 299 -6.17 -20.73 -2.38
N LYS A 300 -7.22 -20.61 -3.21
CA LYS A 300 -7.08 -20.47 -4.68
C LYS A 300 -6.47 -19.12 -5.06
N LEU A 301 -6.83 -18.09 -4.33
CA LEU A 301 -6.34 -16.72 -4.52
C LEU A 301 -5.16 -16.38 -3.60
N ASN A 302 -4.69 -17.30 -2.76
CA ASN A 302 -3.69 -17.05 -1.71
C ASN A 302 -4.04 -15.86 -0.80
N LEU A 303 -5.34 -15.66 -0.52
CA LEU A 303 -5.80 -14.59 0.37
C LEU A 303 -5.54 -14.94 1.83
N PRO A 304 -4.90 -14.05 2.60
CA PRO A 304 -4.58 -14.30 4.00
C PRO A 304 -5.82 -14.29 4.90
N ALA A 305 -5.90 -15.24 5.83
CA ALA A 305 -6.88 -15.25 6.91
C ALA A 305 -6.55 -14.24 8.02
N VAL A 306 -5.30 -13.82 8.11
CA VAL A 306 -4.78 -12.89 9.14
C VAL A 306 -3.94 -11.79 8.50
N PRO A 307 -3.94 -10.59 9.07
CA PRO A 307 -3.02 -9.54 8.64
C PRO A 307 -1.60 -9.89 9.11
N SER A 308 -0.59 -9.30 8.47
CA SER A 308 0.80 -9.59 8.81
C SER A 308 1.72 -8.40 8.57
N LEU A 309 2.83 -8.33 9.33
CA LEU A 309 3.90 -7.35 9.19
C LEU A 309 5.21 -8.06 9.00
N SER A 310 6.07 -7.61 8.10
CA SER A 310 7.39 -8.22 7.88
C SER A 310 8.49 -7.18 7.73
N LEU A 311 9.71 -7.62 8.06
CA LEU A 311 10.96 -6.95 7.75
C LEU A 311 11.57 -7.58 6.48
N THR A 312 11.82 -6.80 5.45
CA THR A 312 12.59 -7.19 4.26
C THR A 312 14.07 -7.12 4.60
N LEU A 313 14.84 -8.16 4.24
CA LEU A 313 16.20 -8.38 4.72
C LEU A 313 17.25 -8.15 3.63
N ALA A 314 18.15 -7.20 3.85
CA ALA A 314 19.30 -7.00 2.97
C ALA A 314 20.23 -8.22 2.98
N GLY A 315 20.89 -8.48 1.85
CA GLY A 315 21.86 -9.54 1.70
C GLY A 315 21.30 -10.96 1.49
N LEU A 316 19.98 -11.13 1.58
CA LEU A 316 19.28 -12.39 1.29
C LEU A 316 18.39 -12.19 0.05
N THR A 317 18.99 -12.32 -1.13
CA THR A 317 18.41 -11.85 -2.40
C THR A 317 18.18 -13.00 -3.37
N THR A 318 17.07 -12.93 -4.09
CA THR A 318 16.78 -13.72 -5.28
C THR A 318 16.93 -12.86 -6.52
N HIS A 319 17.69 -13.32 -7.49
CA HIS A 319 17.76 -12.76 -8.84
C HIS A 319 16.93 -13.65 -9.79
N THR A 320 16.05 -13.06 -10.57
CA THR A 320 15.23 -13.78 -11.54
C THR A 320 15.32 -13.11 -12.89
N GLU A 321 15.61 -13.92 -13.90
CA GLU A 321 15.60 -13.56 -15.32
C GLU A 321 14.39 -14.21 -15.99
N VAL A 322 13.67 -13.46 -16.79
CA VAL A 322 12.58 -13.95 -17.62
C VAL A 322 12.88 -13.59 -19.08
N THR A 323 13.04 -14.61 -19.92
CA THR A 323 13.16 -14.44 -21.37
C THR A 323 11.91 -15.01 -22.03
N LEU A 324 11.12 -14.16 -22.67
CA LEU A 324 9.99 -14.54 -23.52
C LEU A 324 10.49 -14.67 -24.95
N ASP A 325 10.38 -15.86 -25.53
CA ASP A 325 10.96 -16.16 -26.85
C ASP A 325 9.91 -16.85 -27.74
N PRO A 326 9.49 -16.22 -28.87
CA PRO A 326 8.53 -16.80 -29.78
C PRO A 326 9.01 -18.12 -30.43
N GLY A 327 10.32 -18.37 -30.48
CA GLY A 327 10.90 -19.61 -31.00
C GLY A 327 10.81 -20.82 -30.07
N ARG A 328 10.47 -20.63 -28.81
CA ARG A 328 10.32 -21.72 -27.83
C ARG A 328 9.02 -22.48 -28.01
N GLN A 329 9.06 -23.78 -27.67
CA GLN A 329 7.91 -24.68 -27.76
C GLN A 329 7.28 -24.97 -26.37
N ALA A 330 7.96 -24.62 -25.27
CA ALA A 330 7.49 -24.81 -23.90
C ALA A 330 8.18 -23.85 -22.94
N ASP A 331 7.54 -23.62 -21.79
CA ASP A 331 8.18 -22.93 -20.67
C ASP A 331 9.26 -23.79 -20.04
N GLU A 332 10.36 -23.16 -19.63
CA GLU A 332 11.48 -23.81 -18.95
C GLU A 332 11.82 -23.05 -17.66
N LEU A 333 12.22 -23.79 -16.62
CA LEU A 333 12.61 -23.25 -15.31
C LEU A 333 13.97 -23.78 -14.91
N VAL A 334 14.89 -22.89 -14.57
CA VAL A 334 16.20 -23.20 -13.99
C VAL A 334 16.29 -22.53 -12.62
N LEU A 335 16.44 -23.32 -11.56
CA LEU A 335 16.61 -22.83 -10.19
C LEU A 335 18.00 -23.22 -9.67
N ASN A 336 18.81 -22.21 -9.28
CA ASN A 336 20.19 -22.41 -8.80
C ASN A 336 20.95 -23.36 -9.73
N ASP A 337 20.94 -23.05 -11.03
CA ASP A 337 21.61 -23.77 -12.13
C ASP A 337 21.12 -25.20 -12.41
N LYS A 338 19.98 -25.59 -11.81
CA LYS A 338 19.35 -26.90 -12.04
C LYS A 338 18.05 -26.74 -12.78
N SER A 339 17.87 -27.48 -13.87
CA SER A 339 16.58 -27.57 -14.56
C SER A 339 15.53 -28.20 -13.66
N VAL A 340 14.36 -27.57 -13.59
CA VAL A 340 13.25 -27.97 -12.71
C VAL A 340 11.97 -28.13 -13.52
N SER A 341 11.29 -29.24 -13.34
CA SER A 341 10.03 -29.59 -14.00
C SER A 341 8.91 -29.83 -12.97
N GLY A 342 7.74 -30.24 -13.46
CA GLY A 342 6.61 -30.58 -12.62
C GLY A 342 5.91 -29.37 -11.98
N GLU A 343 5.48 -29.47 -10.72
CA GLU A 343 4.66 -28.44 -10.07
C GLU A 343 5.37 -27.09 -9.92
N PRO A 344 6.68 -26.99 -9.63
CA PRO A 344 7.35 -25.68 -9.59
C PRO A 344 7.29 -24.95 -10.93
N LEU A 345 7.54 -25.62 -12.06
CA LEU A 345 7.43 -25.06 -13.40
C LEU A 345 5.98 -24.61 -13.67
N ARG A 346 4.99 -25.48 -13.38
CA ARG A 346 3.58 -25.12 -13.55
C ARG A 346 3.17 -23.88 -12.76
N LYS A 347 3.70 -23.68 -11.55
CA LYS A 347 3.46 -22.47 -10.74
C LYS A 347 4.02 -21.23 -11.40
N VAL A 348 5.22 -21.30 -11.96
CA VAL A 348 5.86 -20.20 -12.70
C VAL A 348 5.06 -19.86 -13.94
N SER A 349 4.72 -20.83 -14.78
CA SER A 349 3.91 -20.63 -15.99
C SER A 349 2.56 -19.97 -15.67
N ARG A 350 1.82 -20.52 -14.71
CA ARG A 350 0.54 -19.93 -14.25
C ARG A 350 0.69 -18.49 -13.76
N HIS A 351 1.83 -18.18 -13.14
CA HIS A 351 2.10 -16.83 -12.66
C HIS A 351 2.33 -15.86 -13.80
N LEU A 352 3.13 -16.23 -14.79
CA LEU A 352 3.33 -15.44 -16.02
C LEU A 352 2.03 -15.25 -16.80
N ASP A 353 1.18 -16.28 -16.86
CA ASP A 353 -0.14 -16.19 -17.49
C ASP A 353 -1.10 -15.24 -16.75
N ARG A 354 -0.97 -15.13 -15.42
CA ARG A 354 -1.72 -14.13 -14.64
C ARG A 354 -1.26 -12.71 -14.96
N LEU A 355 0.04 -12.50 -15.04
CA LEU A 355 0.61 -11.21 -15.46
C LEU A 355 0.12 -10.82 -16.86
N THR A 356 0.18 -11.75 -17.81
CA THR A 356 -0.29 -11.57 -19.20
C THR A 356 -1.76 -11.14 -19.24
N ARG A 357 -2.62 -11.85 -18.52
CA ARG A 357 -4.06 -11.52 -18.44
C ARG A 357 -4.32 -10.19 -17.73
N HIS A 358 -3.59 -9.89 -16.67
CA HIS A 358 -3.72 -8.62 -15.96
C HIS A 358 -3.36 -7.43 -16.86
N LEU A 359 -2.39 -7.60 -17.75
CA LEU A 359 -1.97 -6.60 -18.73
C LEU A 359 -2.90 -6.51 -19.96
N GLY A 360 -3.95 -7.32 -20.03
CA GLY A 360 -4.88 -7.34 -21.17
C GLY A 360 -4.27 -7.89 -22.45
N LEU A 361 -3.19 -8.68 -22.37
CA LEU A 361 -2.54 -9.31 -23.52
C LEU A 361 -3.26 -10.61 -23.90
N ALA A 362 -3.42 -10.86 -25.20
CA ALA A 362 -4.10 -12.06 -25.71
C ALA A 362 -3.35 -13.37 -25.39
N GLY A 363 -2.04 -13.30 -25.19
CA GLY A 363 -1.16 -14.41 -24.86
C GLY A 363 0.27 -13.94 -24.64
N ARG A 364 1.17 -14.87 -24.41
CA ARG A 364 2.62 -14.63 -24.32
C ARG A 364 3.40 -15.72 -25.04
N PRO A 365 4.61 -15.44 -25.51
CA PRO A 365 5.57 -16.48 -25.90
C PRO A 365 5.92 -17.39 -24.73
N PHE A 366 6.45 -18.56 -25.01
CA PHE A 366 7.02 -19.40 -23.97
C PHE A 366 8.23 -18.75 -23.32
N ALA A 367 8.41 -19.03 -22.03
CA ALA A 367 9.42 -18.40 -21.21
C ALA A 367 10.56 -19.36 -20.84
N LEU A 368 11.80 -18.86 -20.85
CA LEU A 368 12.88 -19.38 -20.04
C LEU A 368 12.99 -18.52 -18.78
N VAL A 369 12.77 -19.13 -17.63
CA VAL A 369 12.94 -18.46 -16.33
C VAL A 369 14.17 -19.03 -15.63
N ARG A 370 15.14 -18.18 -15.33
CA ARG A 370 16.32 -18.50 -14.50
C ARG A 370 16.21 -17.76 -13.19
N SER A 371 16.31 -18.47 -12.06
CA SER A 371 16.22 -17.86 -10.72
C SER A 371 17.30 -18.41 -9.83
N HIS A 372 18.04 -17.50 -9.18
CA HIS A 372 19.16 -17.83 -8.31
C HIS A 372 19.00 -17.15 -6.94
N ASN A 373 19.14 -17.92 -5.86
CA ASN A 373 19.18 -17.42 -4.50
C ASN A 373 20.62 -17.41 -3.99
N ASN A 374 21.07 -16.32 -3.38
CA ASN A 374 22.35 -16.26 -2.70
C ASN A 374 22.31 -16.85 -1.26
N PHE A 375 21.21 -17.50 -0.88
CA PHE A 375 20.98 -18.10 0.43
C PHE A 375 20.30 -19.47 0.27
N PRO A 376 20.37 -20.37 1.30
CA PRO A 376 19.83 -21.71 1.22
C PRO A 376 18.33 -21.73 0.92
N THR A 377 17.96 -22.48 -0.11
CA THR A 377 16.56 -22.67 -0.53
C THR A 377 15.88 -23.68 0.41
N ALA A 378 14.60 -23.50 0.69
CA ALA A 378 13.77 -24.39 1.52
C ALA A 378 14.12 -24.47 3.02
N ALA A 379 15.13 -23.76 3.49
CA ALA A 379 15.59 -23.79 4.88
C ALA A 379 14.76 -22.89 5.85
N GLY A 380 13.54 -22.50 5.51
CA GLY A 380 12.72 -21.62 6.38
C GLY A 380 13.11 -20.13 6.32
N LEU A 381 13.87 -19.72 5.29
CA LEU A 381 14.28 -18.32 5.04
C LEU A 381 13.36 -17.59 4.05
N ALA A 382 12.13 -18.09 3.88
CA ALA A 382 11.09 -17.50 3.03
C ALA A 382 11.53 -17.28 1.56
N SER A 383 12.33 -18.17 0.98
CA SER A 383 12.81 -18.08 -0.41
C SER A 383 11.69 -17.93 -1.45
N SER A 384 10.50 -18.49 -1.19
CA SER A 384 9.34 -18.29 -2.09
C SER A 384 8.85 -16.84 -2.11
N ALA A 385 9.10 -16.05 -1.05
CA ALA A 385 8.69 -14.65 -1.00
C ALA A 385 9.50 -13.80 -1.99
N SER A 386 10.83 -13.87 -1.92
CA SER A 386 11.70 -13.16 -2.86
C SER A 386 11.59 -13.70 -4.29
N ALA A 387 11.46 -15.04 -4.46
CA ALA A 387 11.35 -15.65 -5.78
C ALA A 387 10.12 -15.16 -6.56
N PHE A 388 8.92 -15.19 -5.95
CA PHE A 388 7.72 -14.69 -6.63
C PHE A 388 7.66 -13.17 -6.74
N ALA A 389 8.30 -12.43 -5.84
CA ALA A 389 8.44 -10.98 -5.98
C ALA A 389 9.35 -10.62 -7.18
N ALA A 390 10.53 -11.25 -7.29
CA ALA A 390 11.44 -11.07 -8.41
C ALA A 390 10.81 -11.54 -9.74
N LEU A 391 10.15 -12.72 -9.75
CA LEU A 391 9.44 -13.23 -10.93
C LEU A 391 8.32 -12.28 -11.39
N THR A 392 7.59 -11.67 -10.46
CA THR A 392 6.53 -10.70 -10.80
C THR A 392 7.11 -9.48 -11.51
N VAL A 393 8.21 -8.93 -10.99
CA VAL A 393 8.85 -7.73 -11.55
C VAL A 393 9.55 -8.05 -12.87
N ALA A 394 10.29 -9.16 -12.97
CA ALA A 394 10.95 -9.59 -14.20
C ALA A 394 9.93 -9.97 -15.29
N GLY A 395 8.87 -10.72 -14.93
CA GLY A 395 7.79 -11.08 -15.86
C GLY A 395 7.06 -9.85 -16.40
N TYR A 396 6.78 -8.88 -15.55
CA TYR A 396 6.21 -7.58 -15.94
C TYR A 396 7.13 -6.85 -16.93
N GLY A 397 8.44 -6.78 -16.61
CA GLY A 397 9.44 -6.17 -17.49
C GLY A 397 9.53 -6.87 -18.86
N ALA A 398 9.57 -8.20 -18.88
CA ALA A 398 9.66 -8.98 -20.13
C ALA A 398 8.39 -8.87 -20.98
N LEU A 399 7.20 -8.77 -20.38
CA LEU A 399 5.92 -8.62 -21.09
C LEU A 399 5.74 -7.25 -21.74
N LEU A 400 6.24 -6.18 -21.12
CA LEU A 400 6.07 -4.80 -21.58
C LEU A 400 7.32 -4.22 -22.25
N GLY A 401 8.47 -4.85 -22.10
CA GLY A 401 9.74 -4.32 -22.63
C GLY A 401 10.07 -2.96 -22.00
N GLU A 402 10.66 -2.05 -22.79
CA GLU A 402 11.02 -0.70 -22.34
C GLU A 402 9.84 0.14 -21.84
N LYS A 403 8.62 -0.18 -22.25
CA LYS A 403 7.40 0.46 -21.72
C LYS A 403 7.24 0.26 -20.21
N SER A 404 7.82 -0.81 -19.66
CA SER A 404 7.81 -1.06 -18.21
C SER A 404 8.56 0.01 -17.40
N LEU A 405 9.53 0.68 -18.01
CA LEU A 405 10.30 1.77 -17.40
C LEU A 405 9.53 3.09 -17.40
N SER A 406 8.73 3.34 -18.43
CA SER A 406 7.93 4.56 -18.60
C SER A 406 6.52 4.47 -18.00
N THR A 407 6.04 3.25 -17.71
CA THR A 407 4.70 3.01 -17.14
C THR A 407 4.81 2.05 -15.95
N PRO A 408 5.43 2.45 -14.84
CA PRO A 408 5.55 1.58 -13.69
C PRO A 408 4.17 1.29 -13.12
N LEU A 409 3.82 0.00 -12.98
CA LEU A 409 2.65 -0.39 -12.18
C LEU A 409 2.87 0.01 -10.72
N ALA A 410 1.81 0.48 -10.07
CA ALA A 410 1.85 0.72 -8.64
C ALA A 410 2.29 -0.54 -7.90
N ARG A 411 3.21 -0.43 -6.95
CA ARG A 411 3.73 -1.57 -6.17
C ARG A 411 2.62 -2.36 -5.47
N SER A 412 1.52 -1.71 -5.11
CA SER A 412 0.32 -2.36 -4.56
C SER A 412 -0.29 -3.37 -5.54
N VAL A 413 -0.37 -3.04 -6.83
CA VAL A 413 -0.86 -3.94 -7.88
C VAL A 413 0.09 -5.12 -8.08
N LEU A 414 1.39 -4.85 -8.20
CA LEU A 414 2.40 -5.90 -8.28
C LEU A 414 2.36 -6.81 -7.04
N SER A 415 2.07 -6.26 -5.85
CA SER A 415 1.97 -7.05 -4.61
C SER A 415 0.77 -8.00 -4.65
N SER A 416 -0.39 -7.60 -5.18
CA SER A 416 -1.53 -8.48 -5.38
C SER A 416 -1.17 -9.64 -6.32
N LEU A 417 -0.47 -9.36 -7.41
CA LEU A 417 -0.02 -10.38 -8.37
C LEU A 417 1.00 -11.33 -7.74
N ALA A 418 2.03 -10.82 -7.06
CA ALA A 418 3.05 -11.62 -6.38
C ALA A 418 2.44 -12.52 -5.30
N ARG A 419 1.45 -12.01 -4.52
CA ARG A 419 0.71 -12.77 -3.51
C ARG A 419 0.04 -14.01 -4.09
N GLN A 420 -0.54 -13.92 -5.28
CA GLN A 420 -1.18 -15.05 -5.93
C GLN A 420 -0.20 -16.16 -6.30
N GLY A 421 1.07 -15.85 -6.47
CA GLY A 421 2.16 -16.83 -6.62
C GLY A 421 2.61 -17.41 -5.28
N SER A 422 2.83 -16.54 -4.30
CA SER A 422 3.19 -16.89 -2.92
C SER A 422 2.67 -15.80 -1.96
N GLY A 423 1.87 -16.17 -0.96
CA GLY A 423 1.22 -15.21 -0.06
C GLY A 423 2.19 -14.22 0.61
N SER A 424 3.39 -14.67 0.97
CA SER A 424 4.44 -13.82 1.56
C SER A 424 5.14 -12.90 0.56
N ALA A 425 5.04 -13.18 -0.76
CA ALA A 425 5.74 -12.42 -1.80
C ALA A 425 5.22 -10.98 -1.93
N ALA A 426 3.96 -10.74 -1.58
CA ALA A 426 3.38 -9.40 -1.59
C ALA A 426 4.24 -8.38 -0.85
N ARG A 427 4.83 -8.76 0.30
CA ARG A 427 5.60 -7.86 1.14
C ARG A 427 7.04 -7.65 0.65
N SER A 428 7.62 -8.62 -0.08
CA SER A 428 8.96 -8.48 -0.70
C SER A 428 9.00 -7.47 -1.86
N LEU A 429 7.85 -6.98 -2.33
CA LEU A 429 7.78 -5.84 -3.28
C LEU A 429 8.21 -4.54 -2.62
N PHE A 430 8.17 -4.47 -1.27
CA PHE A 430 8.50 -3.29 -0.48
C PHE A 430 9.77 -3.53 0.34
N GLY A 431 10.57 -2.46 0.49
CA GLY A 431 11.73 -2.47 1.38
C GLY A 431 11.35 -2.15 2.83
N GLY A 432 12.28 -2.35 3.76
CA GLY A 432 12.09 -2.04 5.17
C GLY A 432 10.97 -2.85 5.81
N LEU A 433 10.03 -2.16 6.42
CA LEU A 433 8.88 -2.76 7.11
C LEU A 433 7.61 -2.62 6.28
N ALA A 434 6.97 -3.74 5.98
CA ALA A 434 5.78 -3.80 5.14
C ALA A 434 4.66 -4.63 5.77
N VAL A 435 3.42 -4.19 5.57
CA VAL A 435 2.20 -4.86 6.04
C VAL A 435 1.45 -5.48 4.88
N LEU A 436 0.69 -6.54 5.18
CA LEU A 436 -0.29 -7.16 4.29
C LEU A 436 -1.60 -7.28 5.05
N GLY A 437 -2.68 -6.75 4.48
CA GLY A 437 -4.03 -6.82 5.06
C GLY A 437 -4.64 -8.21 4.99
N VAL A 438 -5.79 -8.39 5.65
CA VAL A 438 -6.62 -9.59 5.56
C VAL A 438 -7.30 -9.67 4.19
N GLY A 439 -7.48 -10.86 3.66
CA GLY A 439 -8.22 -11.10 2.42
C GLY A 439 -9.72 -11.25 2.65
N THR A 440 -10.50 -10.90 1.64
CA THR A 440 -11.94 -11.23 1.55
C THR A 440 -12.09 -12.35 0.52
N PRO A 441 -12.67 -13.50 0.87
CA PRO A 441 -12.84 -14.62 -0.06
C PRO A 441 -13.48 -14.18 -1.38
N GLY A 442 -12.96 -14.68 -2.50
CA GLY A 442 -13.41 -14.33 -3.85
C GLY A 442 -12.96 -12.95 -4.38
N GLN A 443 -12.39 -12.08 -3.55
CA GLN A 443 -11.94 -10.73 -3.95
C GLN A 443 -10.42 -10.68 -4.07
N VAL A 444 -9.90 -10.85 -5.28
CA VAL A 444 -8.46 -10.98 -5.55
C VAL A 444 -7.62 -9.78 -5.04
N ASP A 445 -8.15 -8.58 -5.08
CA ASP A 445 -7.45 -7.35 -4.69
C ASP A 445 -7.77 -6.87 -3.25
N SER A 446 -8.44 -7.71 -2.44
CA SER A 446 -8.80 -7.35 -1.07
C SER A 446 -7.61 -7.31 -0.10
N ALA A 447 -6.53 -8.05 -0.39
CA ALA A 447 -5.31 -8.07 0.43
C ALA A 447 -4.13 -7.49 -0.36
N LEU A 448 -3.84 -6.23 -0.13
CA LEU A 448 -2.71 -5.51 -0.70
C LEU A 448 -1.63 -5.31 0.35
N ALA A 449 -0.36 -5.37 -0.06
CA ALA A 449 0.73 -4.96 0.80
C ALA A 449 1.01 -3.45 0.67
N SER A 450 1.52 -2.86 1.75
CA SER A 450 1.98 -1.48 1.77
C SER A 450 3.21 -1.34 2.68
N GLN A 451 4.07 -0.36 2.37
CA GLN A 451 5.24 -0.03 3.17
C GLN A 451 4.85 0.83 4.37
N LEU A 452 5.41 0.54 5.54
CA LEU A 452 5.28 1.37 6.73
C LEU A 452 6.50 2.26 6.92
N LEU A 453 7.70 1.68 6.83
CA LEU A 453 8.98 2.39 6.87
C LEU A 453 9.90 1.85 5.79
N THR A 454 10.66 2.74 5.18
CA THR A 454 11.77 2.39 4.29
C THR A 454 12.97 1.84 5.09
N PRO A 455 13.95 1.19 4.45
CA PRO A 455 15.16 0.75 5.13
C PRO A 455 15.93 1.89 5.81
N GLU A 456 15.90 3.07 5.21
CA GLU A 456 16.62 4.28 5.65
C GLU A 456 15.97 4.94 6.88
N GLU A 457 14.65 4.74 7.06
CA GLU A 457 13.93 5.33 8.19
C GLU A 457 14.16 4.61 9.52
N TRP A 458 14.61 3.35 9.50
CA TRP A 458 15.01 2.60 10.70
C TRP A 458 16.28 1.75 10.44
N PRO A 459 17.43 2.38 10.18
CA PRO A 459 18.65 1.68 9.76
C PRO A 459 19.30 0.83 10.86
N ASP A 460 18.99 1.10 12.13
CA ASP A 460 19.57 0.40 13.28
C ASP A 460 18.98 -0.99 13.52
N LEU A 461 17.84 -1.29 12.92
CA LEU A 461 17.16 -2.56 13.12
C LEU A 461 18.01 -3.71 12.54
N ARG A 462 18.09 -4.81 13.27
CA ARG A 462 18.77 -6.04 12.83
C ARG A 462 17.90 -7.27 13.10
N LEU A 463 18.00 -8.24 12.20
CA LEU A 463 17.50 -9.57 12.43
C LEU A 463 18.66 -10.55 12.41
N VAL A 464 18.92 -11.23 13.52
CA VAL A 464 19.92 -12.27 13.64
C VAL A 464 19.26 -13.63 13.50
N ILE A 465 19.74 -14.47 12.58
CA ILE A 465 19.17 -15.78 12.27
C ILE A 465 20.17 -16.87 12.66
N GLY A 466 19.79 -17.76 13.57
CA GLY A 466 20.53 -18.98 13.87
C GLY A 466 20.18 -20.09 12.88
N VAL A 467 21.08 -20.45 11.99
CA VAL A 467 20.86 -21.51 10.98
C VAL A 467 21.08 -22.88 11.59
N VAL A 468 20.00 -23.66 11.72
CA VAL A 468 20.02 -25.01 12.33
C VAL A 468 20.13 -26.10 11.27
N SER A 469 19.39 -25.99 10.16
CA SER A 469 19.39 -27.01 9.10
C SER A 469 19.23 -26.33 7.72
N GLU A 470 19.88 -26.90 6.72
CA GLU A 470 19.70 -26.50 5.32
C GLU A 470 18.84 -27.50 4.53
N GLU A 471 18.33 -28.51 5.19
CA GLU A 471 17.46 -29.54 4.62
C GLU A 471 16.03 -29.00 4.38
N ALA A 472 15.36 -29.59 3.41
CA ALA A 472 13.95 -29.33 3.18
C ALA A 472 13.10 -29.82 4.37
N LYS A 473 12.13 -29.02 4.76
CA LYS A 473 11.19 -29.38 5.83
C LYS A 473 10.19 -30.45 5.37
N GLU A 474 9.80 -31.32 6.26
CA GLU A 474 8.85 -32.41 6.00
C GLU A 474 7.46 -31.88 5.61
N THR A 475 6.95 -30.90 6.34
CA THR A 475 5.65 -30.27 6.07
C THR A 475 5.85 -28.88 5.46
N SER A 476 5.31 -28.67 4.26
CA SER A 476 5.35 -27.35 3.63
C SER A 476 4.54 -26.32 4.44
N SER A 477 4.87 -25.02 4.31
CA SER A 477 4.08 -23.99 4.99
C SER A 477 2.62 -23.95 4.50
N THR A 478 2.37 -24.31 3.23
CA THR A 478 1.01 -24.34 2.67
C THR A 478 0.21 -25.48 3.29
N ASP A 479 0.77 -26.69 3.35
CA ASP A 479 0.08 -27.85 3.94
C ASP A 479 -0.12 -27.65 5.44
N GLY A 480 0.90 -27.11 6.13
CA GLY A 480 0.79 -26.79 7.55
C GLY A 480 -0.28 -25.75 7.86
N MET A 481 -0.41 -24.70 7.04
CA MET A 481 -1.49 -23.70 7.18
C MET A 481 -2.86 -24.33 6.97
N THR A 482 -3.03 -25.18 5.95
CA THR A 482 -4.30 -25.86 5.65
C THR A 482 -4.68 -26.79 6.80
N LEU A 483 -3.74 -27.67 7.22
CA LEU A 483 -3.99 -28.60 8.32
C LEU A 483 -4.32 -27.89 9.64
N THR A 484 -3.60 -26.77 9.92
CA THR A 484 -3.89 -25.95 11.12
C THR A 484 -5.30 -25.36 11.05
N ALA A 485 -5.68 -24.79 9.89
CA ALA A 485 -7.00 -24.18 9.73
C ALA A 485 -8.14 -25.21 9.89
N ASP A 486 -7.93 -26.42 9.36
CA ASP A 486 -8.95 -27.47 9.33
C ASP A 486 -9.12 -28.21 10.67
N THR A 487 -8.05 -28.32 11.46
CA THR A 487 -8.04 -29.25 12.60
C THR A 487 -7.66 -28.65 13.95
N SER A 488 -7.01 -27.48 13.98
CA SER A 488 -6.53 -26.90 15.25
C SER A 488 -7.62 -26.13 15.99
N PRO A 489 -7.94 -26.48 17.25
CA PRO A 489 -8.89 -25.73 18.07
C PRO A 489 -8.39 -24.31 18.41
N TYR A 490 -7.08 -24.04 18.22
CA TYR A 490 -6.49 -22.73 18.50
C TYR A 490 -6.37 -21.84 17.26
N PHE A 491 -6.82 -22.30 16.07
CA PHE A 491 -6.73 -21.48 14.86
C PHE A 491 -7.66 -20.27 14.91
N ALA A 492 -8.93 -20.44 15.29
CA ALA A 492 -9.88 -19.32 15.40
C ALA A 492 -9.44 -18.26 16.44
N PRO A 493 -8.99 -18.62 17.67
CA PRO A 493 -8.39 -17.66 18.59
C PRO A 493 -7.14 -16.97 18.05
N PHE A 494 -6.29 -17.66 17.29
CA PHE A 494 -5.12 -17.05 16.63
C PHE A 494 -5.56 -16.01 15.60
N VAL A 495 -6.53 -16.33 14.75
CA VAL A 495 -7.10 -15.41 13.75
C VAL A 495 -7.69 -14.17 14.42
N ALA A 496 -8.46 -14.34 15.49
CA ALA A 496 -9.09 -13.25 16.24
C ALA A 496 -8.07 -12.31 16.92
N ALA A 497 -6.90 -12.83 17.33
CA ALA A 497 -5.86 -12.04 17.99
C ALA A 497 -4.96 -11.25 17.01
N ALA A 498 -4.81 -11.72 15.78
CA ALA A 498 -3.86 -11.18 14.82
C ALA A 498 -4.07 -9.69 14.44
N PRO A 499 -5.30 -9.17 14.28
CA PRO A 499 -5.52 -7.75 14.01
C PRO A 499 -4.96 -6.84 15.10
N ARG A 500 -5.14 -7.22 16.37
CA ARG A 500 -4.57 -6.48 17.50
C ARG A 500 -3.04 -6.53 17.51
N ASP A 501 -2.44 -7.69 17.24
CA ASP A 501 -0.99 -7.82 17.12
C ASP A 501 -0.46 -6.92 15.99
N LEU A 502 -1.17 -6.82 14.85
CA LEU A 502 -0.77 -5.90 13.77
C LEU A 502 -0.86 -4.43 14.20
N LEU A 503 -1.92 -4.03 14.87
CA LEU A 503 -2.10 -2.65 15.32
C LEU A 503 -0.97 -2.24 16.27
N GLU A 504 -0.74 -3.03 17.34
CA GLU A 504 0.34 -2.77 18.30
C GLU A 504 1.73 -2.76 17.64
N ALA A 505 1.97 -3.65 16.67
CA ALA A 505 3.22 -3.67 15.91
C ALA A 505 3.38 -2.46 14.99
N THR A 506 2.28 -2.00 14.37
CA THR A 506 2.30 -0.81 13.50
C THR A 506 2.64 0.44 14.31
N ASP A 507 2.01 0.61 15.49
CA ASP A 507 2.30 1.72 16.39
C ASP A 507 3.77 1.70 16.84
N ALA A 508 4.29 0.52 17.20
CA ALA A 508 5.68 0.33 17.58
C ALA A 508 6.66 0.66 16.44
N VAL A 509 6.33 0.27 15.20
CA VAL A 509 7.13 0.58 14.01
C VAL A 509 7.18 2.09 13.76
N LEU A 510 6.05 2.76 13.79
CA LEU A 510 5.97 4.21 13.56
C LEU A 510 6.70 5.01 14.66
N ALA A 511 6.67 4.51 15.90
CA ALA A 511 7.42 5.08 17.04
C ALA A 511 8.90 4.65 17.08
N ARG A 512 9.32 3.68 16.25
CA ARG A 512 10.63 3.01 16.30
C ARG A 512 10.92 2.39 17.67
N ASP A 513 9.87 1.90 18.34
CA ASP A 513 9.94 1.22 19.64
C ASP A 513 10.26 -0.27 19.42
N LEU A 514 11.55 -0.62 19.51
CA LEU A 514 12.02 -2.01 19.37
C LEU A 514 11.46 -2.91 20.47
N THR A 515 11.34 -2.41 21.68
CA THR A 515 10.84 -3.18 22.83
C THR A 515 9.40 -3.63 22.58
N GLN A 516 8.53 -2.73 22.18
CA GLN A 516 7.14 -3.05 21.88
C GLN A 516 7.03 -3.94 20.63
N LEU A 517 7.71 -3.59 19.54
CA LEU A 517 7.72 -4.41 18.32
C LEU A 517 8.21 -5.83 18.59
N GLY A 518 9.30 -5.96 19.35
CA GLY A 518 9.88 -7.24 19.71
C GLY A 518 8.96 -8.12 20.55
N ARG A 519 8.29 -7.53 21.54
CA ARG A 519 7.29 -8.25 22.35
C ARG A 519 6.11 -8.76 21.51
N VAL A 520 5.64 -7.96 20.57
CA VAL A 520 4.57 -8.38 19.66
C VAL A 520 5.05 -9.48 18.73
N ALA A 521 6.24 -9.35 18.15
CA ALA A 521 6.82 -10.36 17.25
C ALA A 521 7.00 -11.72 17.94
N GLU A 522 7.51 -11.71 19.17
CA GLU A 522 7.68 -12.92 20.01
C GLU A 522 6.32 -13.56 20.32
N ARG A 523 5.36 -12.79 20.79
CA ARG A 523 4.00 -13.23 21.07
C ARG A 523 3.32 -13.82 19.84
N SER A 524 3.41 -13.15 18.70
CA SER A 524 2.79 -13.58 17.44
C SER A 524 3.42 -14.89 16.94
N ALA A 525 4.75 -15.05 17.04
CA ALA A 525 5.44 -16.28 16.67
C ALA A 525 5.00 -17.46 17.56
N LEU A 526 4.99 -17.28 18.87
CA LEU A 526 4.57 -18.33 19.82
C LEU A 526 3.11 -18.74 19.62
N ARG A 527 2.20 -17.79 19.38
CA ARG A 527 0.79 -18.08 19.06
C ARG A 527 0.63 -18.89 17.77
N MET A 528 1.38 -18.53 16.72
CA MET A 528 1.37 -19.27 15.46
C MET A 528 1.81 -20.71 15.67
N HIS A 529 2.93 -20.93 16.35
CA HIS A 529 3.44 -22.27 16.60
C HIS A 529 2.53 -23.09 17.53
N ALA A 530 1.94 -22.47 18.55
CA ALA A 530 0.97 -23.14 19.42
C ALA A 530 -0.27 -23.60 18.62
N SER A 531 -0.78 -22.77 17.72
CA SER A 531 -1.91 -23.15 16.86
C SER A 531 -1.55 -24.28 15.89
N ALA A 532 -0.34 -24.27 15.33
CA ALA A 532 0.15 -25.31 14.42
C ALA A 532 0.39 -26.64 15.16
N MET A 533 1.00 -26.60 16.33
CA MET A 533 1.25 -27.81 17.14
C MET A 533 -0.03 -28.51 17.62
N ALA A 534 -1.11 -27.75 17.81
CA ALA A 534 -2.41 -28.28 18.21
C ALA A 534 -3.27 -28.81 17.04
N ALA A 535 -2.79 -28.77 15.82
CA ALA A 535 -3.43 -29.42 14.67
C ALA A 535 -3.34 -30.96 14.81
N PHE A 536 -4.19 -31.69 14.08
CA PHE A 536 -4.13 -33.15 14.08
C PHE A 536 -4.04 -33.69 12.64
N PRO A 537 -2.94 -34.43 12.32
CA PRO A 537 -1.72 -34.60 13.12
C PRO A 537 -1.00 -33.28 13.38
N GLY A 538 -0.25 -33.20 14.50
CA GLY A 538 0.43 -31.98 14.94
C GLY A 538 1.48 -31.49 13.95
N VAL A 539 1.50 -30.18 13.67
CA VAL A 539 2.49 -29.53 12.81
C VAL A 539 3.57 -28.90 13.68
N VAL A 540 4.72 -29.55 13.78
CA VAL A 540 5.82 -29.12 14.66
C VAL A 540 7.02 -28.72 13.81
N TYR A 541 7.30 -27.42 13.72
CA TYR A 541 8.49 -26.87 13.05
C TYR A 541 9.67 -26.65 14.01
N LEU A 542 9.39 -26.51 15.31
CA LEU A 542 10.39 -26.23 16.33
C LEU A 542 11.22 -27.48 16.63
N ARG A 543 12.53 -27.30 16.72
CA ARG A 543 13.49 -28.31 17.19
C ARG A 543 14.06 -27.93 18.56
N GLY A 544 14.79 -28.83 19.23
CA GLY A 544 15.48 -28.51 20.48
C GLY A 544 16.32 -27.24 20.39
N SER A 545 17.11 -27.08 19.31
CA SER A 545 17.92 -25.87 19.05
C SER A 545 17.06 -24.59 18.93
N THR A 546 15.81 -24.69 18.45
CA THR A 546 14.91 -23.53 18.36
C THR A 546 14.50 -23.06 19.75
N ILE A 547 14.16 -24.00 20.63
CA ILE A 547 13.76 -23.72 22.02
C ILE A 547 14.94 -23.21 22.84
N GLU A 548 16.11 -23.84 22.71
CA GLU A 548 17.34 -23.35 23.36
C GLU A 548 17.71 -21.95 22.86
N GLY A 549 17.52 -21.67 21.55
CA GLY A 549 17.69 -20.33 20.99
C GLY A 549 16.73 -19.31 21.59
N TYR A 550 15.48 -19.69 21.83
CA TYR A 550 14.51 -18.84 22.55
C TYR A 550 15.03 -18.50 23.97
N HIS A 551 15.47 -19.51 24.72
CA HIS A 551 16.00 -19.30 26.09
C HIS A 551 17.26 -18.43 26.08
N ALA A 552 18.18 -18.62 25.11
CA ALA A 552 19.35 -17.78 24.95
C ALA A 552 18.98 -16.30 24.72
N ILE A 553 18.00 -16.03 23.84
CA ILE A 553 17.51 -14.68 23.57
C ILE A 553 16.88 -14.06 24.83
N VAL A 554 16.07 -14.81 25.57
CA VAL A 554 15.48 -14.35 26.84
C VAL A 554 16.56 -14.03 27.89
N ALA A 555 17.63 -14.85 27.95
CA ALA A 555 18.75 -14.63 28.86
C ALA A 555 19.52 -13.33 28.55
N LEU A 556 19.66 -12.96 27.28
CA LEU A 556 20.27 -11.69 26.89
C LEU A 556 19.51 -10.47 27.42
N ARG A 557 18.18 -10.51 27.43
CA ARG A 557 17.36 -9.41 27.99
C ARG A 557 17.61 -9.18 29.48
N LYS A 558 17.92 -10.24 30.25
CA LYS A 558 18.31 -10.11 31.66
C LYS A 558 19.65 -9.39 31.86
N GLN A 559 20.45 -9.28 30.79
CA GLN A 559 21.73 -8.57 30.74
C GLN A 559 21.59 -7.19 30.07
N ASN A 560 20.37 -6.66 29.93
CA ASN A 560 20.04 -5.40 29.24
C ASN A 560 20.46 -5.39 27.76
N ILE A 561 20.50 -6.54 27.10
CA ILE A 561 20.71 -6.67 25.67
C ILE A 561 19.34 -6.85 25.01
N GLU A 562 18.90 -5.87 24.25
CA GLU A 562 17.62 -5.94 23.54
C GLU A 562 17.67 -7.00 22.44
N ALA A 563 16.92 -8.07 22.64
CA ALA A 563 16.76 -9.16 21.69
C ALA A 563 15.40 -9.83 21.88
N TYR A 564 14.65 -10.00 20.80
CA TYR A 564 13.29 -10.54 20.84
C TYR A 564 13.14 -11.67 19.84
N PHE A 565 12.62 -12.80 20.32
CA PHE A 565 12.52 -14.01 19.52
C PHE A 565 11.44 -13.90 18.43
N THR A 566 11.72 -14.46 17.28
CA THR A 566 10.72 -14.83 16.28
C THR A 566 11.16 -16.11 15.55
N CYS A 567 10.20 -16.85 15.01
CA CYS A 567 10.45 -18.06 14.24
C CYS A 567 9.34 -18.23 13.19
N ASP A 568 9.70 -18.59 11.96
CA ASP A 568 8.75 -18.93 10.91
C ASP A 568 8.47 -20.45 10.89
N ALA A 569 7.77 -20.95 9.89
CA ALA A 569 7.53 -22.37 9.68
C ALA A 569 8.84 -23.11 9.30
N GLY A 570 9.73 -23.27 10.26
CA GLY A 570 11.04 -23.89 10.15
C GLY A 570 11.80 -23.83 11.48
N PRO A 571 12.98 -24.48 11.60
CA PRO A 571 13.67 -24.69 12.88
C PRO A 571 14.59 -23.55 13.30
N HIS A 572 14.68 -22.45 12.53
CA HIS A 572 15.68 -21.40 12.74
C HIS A 572 15.22 -20.37 13.79
N PRO A 573 15.82 -20.33 14.99
CA PRO A 573 15.61 -19.23 15.92
C PRO A 573 16.10 -17.92 15.29
N LYS A 574 15.30 -16.86 15.41
CA LYS A 574 15.63 -15.53 14.93
C LYS A 574 15.47 -14.54 16.07
N ALA A 575 16.33 -13.55 16.13
CA ALA A 575 16.25 -12.48 17.11
C ALA A 575 16.17 -11.12 16.42
N LEU A 576 15.11 -10.37 16.71
CA LEU A 576 15.00 -8.95 16.37
C LEU A 576 15.81 -8.16 17.40
N THR A 577 16.70 -7.28 16.94
CA THR A 577 17.64 -6.52 17.78
C THR A 577 18.09 -5.24 17.08
N THR A 578 19.06 -4.52 17.65
CA THR A 578 19.72 -3.34 17.06
C THR A 578 21.12 -3.65 16.57
N VAL A 579 21.70 -2.75 15.78
CA VAL A 579 23.10 -2.81 15.36
C VAL A 579 24.07 -2.91 16.56
N ALA A 580 23.79 -2.21 17.65
CA ALA A 580 24.61 -2.19 18.85
C ALA A 580 24.68 -3.56 19.57
N HIS A 581 23.66 -4.38 19.43
CA HIS A 581 23.55 -5.66 20.12
C HIS A 581 23.72 -6.87 19.20
N ALA A 582 23.74 -6.68 17.89
CA ALA A 582 23.69 -7.76 16.90
C ALA A 582 24.80 -8.79 17.03
N GLU A 583 26.05 -8.37 17.30
CA GLU A 583 27.19 -9.28 17.48
C GLU A 583 27.02 -10.16 18.71
N LYS A 584 26.60 -9.60 19.83
CA LYS A 584 26.34 -10.36 21.07
C LYS A 584 25.22 -11.37 20.89
N VAL A 585 24.16 -10.96 20.19
CA VAL A 585 23.03 -11.84 19.86
C VAL A 585 23.47 -12.95 18.91
N ALA A 586 24.29 -12.65 17.90
CA ALA A 586 24.85 -13.65 16.98
C ALA A 586 25.73 -14.66 17.70
N ALA A 587 26.61 -14.22 18.59
CA ALA A 587 27.46 -15.09 19.40
C ALA A 587 26.63 -16.00 20.32
N ALA A 588 25.60 -15.47 20.98
CA ALA A 588 24.70 -16.24 21.85
C ALA A 588 23.92 -17.31 21.06
N LEU A 589 23.39 -16.97 19.87
CA LEU A 589 22.72 -17.95 19.01
C LEU A 589 23.69 -19.00 18.44
N LEU A 590 24.92 -18.62 18.10
CA LEU A 590 25.94 -19.56 17.62
C LEU A 590 26.35 -20.58 18.68
N ALA A 591 26.32 -20.18 19.95
CA ALA A 591 26.62 -21.05 21.07
C ALA A 591 25.54 -22.11 21.37
N VAL A 592 24.34 -21.96 20.78
CA VAL A 592 23.23 -22.91 20.96
C VAL A 592 23.57 -24.24 20.24
N PRO A 593 23.49 -25.39 20.91
CA PRO A 593 23.74 -26.68 20.27
C PRO A 593 22.86 -26.91 19.05
N GLY A 594 23.49 -27.26 17.92
CA GLY A 594 22.83 -27.50 16.65
C GLY A 594 22.64 -26.26 15.77
N VAL A 595 23.00 -25.07 16.22
CA VAL A 595 23.14 -23.88 15.35
C VAL A 595 24.50 -23.95 14.65
N LYS A 596 24.50 -24.02 13.31
CA LYS A 596 25.69 -24.18 12.48
C LYS A 596 26.42 -22.87 12.18
N ARG A 597 25.66 -21.80 12.01
CA ARG A 597 26.14 -20.44 11.72
C ARG A 597 25.07 -19.42 12.01
N THR A 598 25.43 -18.15 12.06
CA THR A 598 24.48 -17.03 12.18
C THR A 598 24.53 -16.15 10.95
N ILE A 599 23.40 -15.51 10.64
CA ILE A 599 23.27 -14.48 9.62
C ILE A 599 22.74 -13.22 10.31
N VAL A 600 23.43 -12.10 10.15
CA VAL A 600 22.98 -10.80 10.63
C VAL A 600 22.50 -10.01 9.41
N ALA A 601 21.22 -9.66 9.37
CA ALA A 601 20.62 -8.94 8.28
C ALA A 601 20.09 -7.57 8.76
N SER A 602 20.27 -6.54 7.93
CA SER A 602 19.67 -5.21 8.09
C SER A 602 18.37 -5.09 7.28
N PRO A 603 17.58 -4.02 7.47
CA PRO A 603 16.50 -3.70 6.56
C PRO A 603 16.99 -3.60 5.12
N GLY A 604 16.29 -4.24 4.19
CA GLY A 604 16.67 -4.33 2.78
C GLY A 604 15.68 -3.65 1.85
N GLN A 605 16.10 -3.38 0.62
CA GLN A 605 15.27 -2.82 -0.44
C GLN A 605 14.21 -3.82 -0.93
N GLY A 606 13.08 -3.31 -1.41
CA GLY A 606 12.05 -4.13 -2.07
C GLY A 606 12.51 -4.63 -3.44
N ALA A 607 11.62 -5.35 -4.12
CA ALA A 607 11.90 -5.86 -5.47
C ALA A 607 12.20 -4.73 -6.47
N GLN A 608 13.18 -4.94 -7.33
CA GLN A 608 13.66 -3.98 -8.31
C GLN A 608 13.83 -4.63 -9.69
N LEU A 609 13.41 -3.93 -10.73
CA LEU A 609 13.76 -4.26 -12.11
C LEU A 609 15.20 -3.76 -12.36
N ILE A 610 16.09 -4.68 -12.76
CA ILE A 610 17.52 -4.38 -12.97
C ILE A 610 17.76 -4.01 -14.42
N SER A 611 17.21 -4.79 -15.34
CA SER A 611 17.36 -4.56 -16.79
C SER A 611 16.16 -5.09 -17.54
N VAL A 612 15.93 -4.50 -18.70
CA VAL A 612 14.92 -4.94 -19.67
C VAL A 612 15.40 -4.58 -21.07
N GLY A 613 15.15 -5.46 -22.06
CA GLY A 613 15.52 -5.24 -23.45
C GLY A 613 15.18 -6.41 -24.34
N ALA A 614 15.40 -6.24 -25.64
CA ALA A 614 15.33 -7.34 -26.59
C ALA A 614 16.56 -8.26 -26.44
N VAL A 615 16.38 -9.56 -26.67
CA VAL A 615 17.49 -10.50 -26.77
C VAL A 615 18.20 -10.22 -28.10
N ARG A 616 19.50 -9.91 -28.05
CA ARG A 616 20.33 -9.68 -29.26
C ARG A 616 20.73 -10.99 -29.93
#